data_6d5ffd3999c687b66740c83947d43df0
#
_entry.id   6d5ffd3999c687b66740c83947d43df0
#
_cell.length_a   1.000
_cell.length_b   1.000
_cell.length_c   1.000
_cell.angle_alpha   90.00
_cell.angle_beta   90.00
_cell.angle_gamma   90.00
#
_symmetry.space_group_name_H-M   'P 1'
#
loop_
_entity.id
_entity.type
_entity.pdbx_description
1 polymer ?
#
loop_
_entity_poly.entity_id
_entity_poly.type
_entity_poly.pdbx_seq_one_letter_code
_entity_poly.pdbx_strand_id
1 'polypeptide(L)'
;MIQKAKSRDEASIIKLALEELKSILSDSGALLLIIFAIHIYIAIYSMAYGADIVRDVKICIVDDDHTSLSRTLINGLRSGPNTNVCYEAESLETAKELFYSHNIYGIVYIPQGFERETMGGKQGDISLILDGGHLLLYRQVLEQAAADILELGASIEIERLISHGNSDVEAVVEPIIYDNHTLYNPSLGYGSFVMPTILIVIIQ
;
A
#
# COMPACT_ATOMS: atom_id res chain seq x y z
N MET A 1 48.93 -9.30 -28.85
CA MET A 1 48.82 -7.87 -29.17
C MET A 1 47.49 -7.24 -28.72
N ILE A 2 46.35 -7.89 -28.88
CA ILE A 2 45.00 -7.39 -28.54
C ILE A 2 44.80 -7.04 -27.05
N GLN A 3 45.37 -7.82 -26.16
CA GLN A 3 45.22 -7.66 -24.69
C GLN A 3 45.97 -6.41 -24.17
N LYS A 4 47.06 -6.03 -24.80
CA LYS A 4 47.88 -4.86 -24.44
C LYS A 4 47.25 -3.54 -24.95
N ALA A 5 46.48 -3.60 -26.03
CA ALA A 5 45.70 -2.46 -26.54
C ALA A 5 44.52 -2.19 -25.61
N LYS A 6 43.74 -3.19 -25.20
CA LYS A 6 42.58 -3.07 -24.30
C LYS A 6 42.97 -2.47 -22.94
N SER A 7 44.09 -2.89 -22.34
CA SER A 7 44.56 -2.32 -21.08
C SER A 7 45.04 -0.86 -21.19
N ARG A 8 45.46 -0.44 -22.36
CA ARG A 8 45.85 0.97 -22.61
C ARG A 8 44.67 1.90 -22.77
N ASP A 9 43.58 1.40 -23.36
CA ASP A 9 42.34 2.14 -23.52
C ASP A 9 41.61 2.29 -22.18
N GLU A 10 41.59 1.23 -21.35
CA GLU A 10 41.01 1.28 -19.99
C GLU A 10 41.77 2.25 -19.09
N ALA A 11 43.08 2.25 -19.12
CA ALA A 11 43.92 3.20 -18.37
C ALA A 11 43.71 4.66 -18.85
N SER A 12 43.46 4.85 -20.14
CA SER A 12 43.16 6.17 -20.73
C SER A 12 41.81 6.69 -20.31
N ILE A 13 40.79 5.81 -20.27
CA ILE A 13 39.44 6.15 -19.82
C ILE A 13 39.42 6.53 -18.33
N ILE A 14 40.11 5.76 -17.47
CA ILE A 14 40.22 6.05 -16.03
C ILE A 14 40.93 7.39 -15.81
N LYS A 15 42.00 7.66 -16.56
CA LYS A 15 42.69 8.93 -16.47
C LYS A 15 41.82 10.12 -16.87
N LEU A 16 41.09 9.98 -17.95
CA LEU A 16 40.15 10.99 -18.43
C LEU A 16 39.03 11.24 -17.42
N ALA A 17 38.46 10.17 -16.84
CA ALA A 17 37.43 10.26 -15.80
C ALA A 17 37.95 10.97 -14.54
N LEU A 18 39.21 10.72 -14.14
CA LEU A 18 39.82 11.39 -13.00
C LEU A 18 40.11 12.88 -13.27
N GLU A 19 40.52 13.21 -14.48
CA GLU A 19 40.72 14.61 -14.94
C GLU A 19 39.39 15.37 -14.94
N GLU A 20 38.32 14.77 -15.49
CA GLU A 20 36.97 15.32 -15.46
C GLU A 20 36.45 15.50 -14.02
N LEU A 21 36.61 14.48 -13.19
CA LEU A 21 36.20 14.55 -11.78
C LEU A 21 36.94 15.70 -11.05
N LYS A 22 38.25 15.83 -11.32
CA LYS A 22 39.05 16.93 -10.74
C LYS A 22 38.59 18.29 -11.26
N SER A 23 38.23 18.38 -12.54
CA SER A 23 37.68 19.60 -13.13
C SER A 23 36.37 20.02 -12.45
N ILE A 24 35.43 19.06 -12.27
CA ILE A 24 34.15 19.29 -11.58
C ILE A 24 34.39 19.72 -10.13
N LEU A 25 35.28 19.03 -9.41
CA LEU A 25 35.63 19.37 -8.02
C LEU A 25 36.37 20.71 -7.86
N SER A 26 36.97 21.22 -8.94
CA SER A 26 37.67 22.53 -8.95
C SER A 26 36.76 23.67 -9.36
N ASP A 27 35.60 23.37 -9.95
CA ASP A 27 34.61 24.36 -10.35
C ASP A 27 33.64 24.62 -9.20
N SER A 28 33.81 25.77 -8.54
CA SER A 28 32.94 26.16 -7.43
C SER A 28 31.48 26.33 -7.82
N GLY A 29 31.18 26.66 -9.09
CA GLY A 29 29.82 26.75 -9.61
C GLY A 29 29.18 25.36 -9.75
N ALA A 30 29.92 24.39 -10.32
CA ALA A 30 29.47 23.02 -10.44
C ALA A 30 29.24 22.36 -9.08
N LEU A 31 30.17 22.53 -8.15
CA LEU A 31 30.03 22.05 -6.76
C LEU A 31 28.82 22.64 -6.05
N LEU A 32 28.64 23.96 -6.15
CA LEU A 32 27.51 24.65 -5.55
C LEU A 32 26.20 24.09 -6.12
N LEU A 33 26.12 23.88 -7.44
CA LEU A 33 24.94 23.35 -8.11
C LEU A 33 24.65 21.91 -7.67
N ILE A 34 25.66 21.04 -7.63
CA ILE A 34 25.52 19.64 -7.19
C ILE A 34 25.07 19.59 -5.72
N ILE A 35 25.72 20.34 -4.83
CA ILE A 35 25.38 20.33 -3.40
C ILE A 35 23.98 20.90 -3.20
N PHE A 36 23.68 22.08 -3.78
CA PHE A 36 22.34 22.67 -3.63
C PHE A 36 21.24 21.85 -4.27
N ALA A 37 21.46 21.29 -5.46
CA ALA A 37 20.44 20.47 -6.12
C ALA A 37 20.03 19.26 -5.27
N ILE A 38 21.00 18.57 -4.66
CA ILE A 38 20.73 17.43 -3.79
C ILE A 38 19.93 17.86 -2.56
N HIS A 39 20.37 18.93 -1.88
CA HIS A 39 19.70 19.38 -0.65
C HIS A 39 18.32 19.98 -0.92
N ILE A 40 18.19 20.76 -1.99
CA ILE A 40 16.90 21.32 -2.43
C ILE A 40 15.95 20.19 -2.82
N TYR A 41 16.42 19.18 -3.56
CA TYR A 41 15.61 18.02 -3.93
C TYR A 41 15.11 17.27 -2.69
N ILE A 42 16.00 16.97 -1.73
CA ILE A 42 15.62 16.33 -0.47
C ILE A 42 14.63 17.20 0.31
N ALA A 43 14.84 18.50 0.39
CA ALA A 43 13.96 19.42 1.11
C ALA A 43 12.56 19.49 0.46
N ILE A 44 12.50 19.65 -0.86
CA ILE A 44 11.23 19.69 -1.60
C ILE A 44 10.50 18.34 -1.47
N TYR A 45 11.23 17.23 -1.61
CA TYR A 45 10.65 15.90 -1.48
C TYR A 45 10.13 15.63 -0.07
N SER A 46 10.92 15.97 0.96
CA SER A 46 10.49 15.85 2.35
C SER A 46 9.29 16.74 2.67
N MET A 47 9.24 17.94 2.09
CA MET A 47 8.12 18.87 2.30
C MET A 47 6.87 18.42 1.55
N ALA A 48 7.02 17.89 0.34
CA ALA A 48 5.91 17.37 -0.46
C ALA A 48 5.33 16.06 0.08
N TYR A 49 6.18 15.17 0.59
CA TYR A 49 5.78 13.83 1.04
C TYR A 49 5.81 13.62 2.56
N GLY A 50 6.43 14.52 3.31
CA GLY A 50 6.49 14.42 4.77
C GLY A 50 5.20 14.83 5.49
N ALA A 51 4.26 15.46 4.78
CA ALA A 51 2.95 15.86 5.31
C ALA A 51 1.82 14.89 4.92
N ASP A 52 2.07 13.97 4.00
CA ASP A 52 1.05 13.07 3.45
C ASP A 52 0.91 11.76 4.23
N ILE A 53 0.59 11.87 5.51
CA ILE A 53 -0.21 10.84 6.15
C ILE A 53 -1.65 11.17 5.73
N VAL A 54 -2.06 10.65 4.59
CA VAL A 54 -3.46 10.73 4.18
C VAL A 54 -4.26 9.98 5.23
N ARG A 55 -5.16 10.69 5.89
CA ARG A 55 -6.09 10.15 6.89
C ARG A 55 -7.53 10.38 6.41
N ASP A 56 -8.47 9.73 7.08
CA ASP A 56 -9.90 9.92 6.79
C ASP A 56 -10.29 9.62 5.33
N VAL A 57 -9.70 8.57 4.74
CA VAL A 57 -10.04 8.16 3.39
C VAL A 57 -11.48 7.66 3.36
N LYS A 58 -12.31 8.32 2.55
CA LYS A 58 -13.74 8.01 2.45
C LYS A 58 -13.96 6.63 1.84
N ILE A 59 -14.66 5.78 2.58
CA ILE A 59 -15.04 4.44 2.15
C ILE A 59 -16.55 4.22 2.32
N CYS A 60 -17.09 3.26 1.58
CA CYS A 60 -18.43 2.76 1.71
C CYS A 60 -18.40 1.31 2.20
N ILE A 61 -19.32 0.96 3.06
CA ILE A 61 -19.54 -0.41 3.51
C ILE A 61 -20.82 -0.94 2.90
N VAL A 62 -20.77 -2.20 2.45
CA VAL A 62 -21.93 -3.00 2.06
C VAL A 62 -21.92 -4.24 2.92
N ASP A 63 -22.89 -4.34 3.83
CA ASP A 63 -23.02 -5.45 4.77
C ASP A 63 -24.27 -6.26 4.42
N ASP A 64 -24.09 -7.40 3.75
CA ASP A 64 -25.17 -8.33 3.41
C ASP A 64 -25.38 -9.40 4.51
N ASP A 65 -24.46 -9.48 5.48
CA ASP A 65 -24.54 -10.47 6.58
C ASP A 65 -25.38 -10.00 7.76
N HIS A 66 -25.32 -8.70 8.08
CA HIS A 66 -26.08 -8.05 9.15
C HIS A 66 -25.93 -8.70 10.54
N THR A 67 -24.79 -9.30 10.82
CA THR A 67 -24.53 -10.07 12.03
C THR A 67 -23.80 -9.26 13.12
N SER A 68 -23.51 -9.91 14.25
CA SER A 68 -22.69 -9.31 15.32
C SER A 68 -21.23 -9.19 14.88
N LEU A 69 -20.74 -10.16 14.11
CA LEU A 69 -19.35 -10.20 13.64
C LEU A 69 -19.12 -9.13 12.58
N SER A 70 -20.04 -8.97 11.61
CA SER A 70 -19.93 -7.89 10.62
C SER A 70 -19.93 -6.50 11.26
N ARG A 71 -20.76 -6.27 12.28
CA ARG A 71 -20.78 -5.01 13.02
C ARG A 71 -19.49 -4.74 13.78
N THR A 72 -18.85 -5.78 14.33
CA THR A 72 -17.55 -5.64 15.02
C THR A 72 -16.49 -5.16 14.04
N LEU A 73 -16.41 -5.76 12.84
CA LEU A 73 -15.52 -5.33 11.78
C LEU A 73 -15.78 -3.88 11.34
N ILE A 74 -17.07 -3.55 11.13
CA ILE A 74 -17.47 -2.18 10.73
C ILE A 74 -17.05 -1.15 11.78
N ASN A 75 -17.18 -1.49 13.06
CA ASN A 75 -16.76 -0.61 14.15
C ASN A 75 -15.23 -0.45 14.20
N GLY A 76 -14.45 -1.50 13.91
CA GLY A 76 -13.00 -1.39 13.73
C GLY A 76 -12.66 -0.40 12.63
N LEU A 77 -13.21 -0.57 11.44
CA LEU A 77 -13.01 0.32 10.29
C LEU A 77 -13.41 1.78 10.57
N ARG A 78 -14.46 2.01 11.37
CA ARG A 78 -14.88 3.36 11.79
C ARG A 78 -13.94 4.00 12.81
N SER A 79 -13.31 3.19 13.65
CA SER A 79 -12.42 3.66 14.72
C SER A 79 -10.99 3.88 14.20
N GLY A 80 -10.68 3.35 13.03
CA GLY A 80 -9.35 3.44 12.43
C GLY A 80 -8.99 4.84 12.00
N PRO A 81 -7.73 5.27 12.16
CA PRO A 81 -7.29 6.62 11.82
C PRO A 81 -7.17 6.89 10.32
N ASN A 82 -7.13 5.85 9.50
CA ASN A 82 -6.86 5.95 8.07
C ASN A 82 -8.12 5.94 7.21
N THR A 83 -9.23 5.43 7.74
CA THR A 83 -10.49 5.28 7.02
C THR A 83 -11.59 6.12 7.64
N ASN A 84 -12.48 6.61 6.78
CA ASN A 84 -13.69 7.31 7.16
C ASN A 84 -14.89 6.63 6.49
N VAL A 85 -15.66 5.88 7.24
CA VAL A 85 -16.89 5.23 6.76
C VAL A 85 -17.97 6.28 6.59
N CYS A 86 -18.04 6.87 5.39
CA CYS A 86 -18.98 7.94 5.07
C CYS A 86 -20.35 7.43 4.64
N TYR A 87 -20.39 6.22 4.06
CA TYR A 87 -21.59 5.66 3.47
C TYR A 87 -21.74 4.18 3.87
N GLU A 88 -22.98 3.78 4.06
CA GLU A 88 -23.43 2.40 4.10
C GLU A 88 -24.45 2.23 2.99
N ALA A 89 -24.16 1.36 2.03
CA ALA A 89 -25.03 1.11 0.90
C ALA A 89 -25.76 -0.22 1.07
N GLU A 90 -27.02 -0.25 0.63
CA GLU A 90 -27.85 -1.45 0.68
C GLU A 90 -27.46 -2.50 -0.39
N SER A 91 -26.66 -2.08 -1.39
CA SER A 91 -26.20 -2.96 -2.44
C SER A 91 -24.83 -2.59 -2.98
N LEU A 92 -24.12 -3.59 -3.52
CA LEU A 92 -22.83 -3.38 -4.15
C LEU A 92 -22.92 -2.47 -5.39
N GLU A 93 -24.05 -2.47 -6.10
CA GLU A 93 -24.31 -1.60 -7.26
C GLU A 93 -24.34 -0.14 -6.84
N THR A 94 -25.06 0.19 -5.79
CA THR A 94 -25.11 1.55 -5.24
C THR A 94 -23.74 2.03 -4.76
N ALA A 95 -23.00 1.15 -4.11
CA ALA A 95 -21.63 1.46 -3.68
C ALA A 95 -20.69 1.71 -4.87
N LYS A 96 -20.81 0.93 -5.95
CA LYS A 96 -20.05 1.15 -7.19
C LYS A 96 -20.37 2.49 -7.86
N GLU A 97 -21.62 2.94 -7.84
CA GLU A 97 -21.99 4.28 -8.37
C GLU A 97 -21.27 5.40 -7.60
N LEU A 98 -21.22 5.30 -6.26
CA LEU A 98 -20.47 6.23 -5.42
C LEU A 98 -18.96 6.18 -5.70
N PHE A 99 -18.43 4.99 -5.97
CA PHE A 99 -17.03 4.76 -6.28
C PHE A 99 -16.64 5.36 -7.64
N TYR A 100 -17.42 5.11 -8.69
CA TYR A 100 -17.17 5.67 -10.03
C TYR A 100 -17.39 7.17 -10.12
N SER A 101 -18.20 7.74 -9.22
CA SER A 101 -18.37 9.19 -9.11
C SER A 101 -17.29 9.87 -8.26
N HIS A 102 -16.26 9.14 -7.82
CA HIS A 102 -15.17 9.61 -6.95
C HIS A 102 -15.64 10.23 -5.61
N ASN A 103 -16.81 9.86 -5.13
CA ASN A 103 -17.30 10.26 -3.81
C ASN A 103 -16.63 9.46 -2.69
N ILE A 104 -16.17 8.24 -3.02
CA ILE A 104 -15.44 7.33 -2.14
C ILE A 104 -14.25 6.72 -2.89
N TYR A 105 -13.26 6.23 -2.15
CA TYR A 105 -12.04 5.63 -2.68
C TYR A 105 -11.90 4.14 -2.36
N GLY A 106 -12.85 3.59 -1.61
CA GLY A 106 -12.88 2.17 -1.29
C GLY A 106 -14.27 1.68 -0.93
N ILE A 107 -14.52 0.40 -1.20
CA ILE A 107 -15.72 -0.33 -0.80
C ILE A 107 -15.27 -1.55 -0.02
N VAL A 108 -15.86 -1.75 1.15
CA VAL A 108 -15.73 -2.98 1.94
C VAL A 108 -17.05 -3.74 1.80
N TYR A 109 -17.01 -4.90 1.18
CA TYR A 109 -18.17 -5.76 0.98
C TYR A 109 -18.09 -6.99 1.86
N ILE A 110 -19.08 -7.17 2.72
CA ILE A 110 -19.23 -8.31 3.63
C ILE A 110 -20.39 -9.16 3.11
N PRO A 111 -20.11 -10.35 2.53
CA PRO A 111 -21.15 -11.18 1.95
C PRO A 111 -22.00 -11.90 3.00
N GLN A 112 -23.20 -12.29 2.61
CA GLN A 112 -24.08 -13.08 3.45
C GLN A 112 -23.43 -14.41 3.88
N GLY A 113 -23.54 -14.75 5.16
CA GLY A 113 -22.99 -15.97 5.73
C GLY A 113 -21.57 -15.81 6.28
N PHE A 114 -21.02 -14.61 6.29
CA PHE A 114 -19.68 -14.33 6.82
C PHE A 114 -19.49 -14.85 8.27
N GLU A 115 -20.37 -14.48 9.21
CA GLU A 115 -20.29 -14.94 10.60
C GLU A 115 -20.45 -16.46 10.70
N ARG A 116 -21.44 -17.02 10.00
CA ARG A 116 -21.72 -18.46 10.04
C ARG A 116 -20.52 -19.29 9.57
N GLU A 117 -19.87 -18.87 8.49
CA GLU A 117 -18.71 -19.57 7.93
C GLU A 117 -17.49 -19.43 8.82
N THR A 118 -17.21 -18.23 9.26
CA THR A 118 -16.07 -17.92 10.14
C THR A 118 -16.19 -18.64 11.47
N MET A 119 -17.34 -18.54 12.15
CA MET A 119 -17.60 -19.22 13.43
C MET A 119 -17.72 -20.74 13.27
N GLY A 120 -18.14 -21.22 12.10
CA GLY A 120 -18.19 -22.64 11.76
C GLY A 120 -16.84 -23.28 11.46
N GLY A 121 -15.73 -22.54 11.58
CA GLY A 121 -14.38 -23.03 11.32
C GLY A 121 -14.03 -23.13 9.83
N LYS A 122 -14.81 -22.45 8.99
CA LYS A 122 -14.49 -22.23 7.58
C LYS A 122 -13.85 -20.84 7.41
N GLN A 123 -13.27 -20.61 6.26
CA GLN A 123 -12.76 -19.30 5.88
C GLN A 123 -13.94 -18.35 5.62
N GLY A 124 -13.95 -17.19 6.28
CA GLY A 124 -14.87 -16.10 5.98
C GLY A 124 -14.29 -15.21 4.89
N ASP A 125 -15.10 -14.82 3.92
CA ASP A 125 -14.67 -13.97 2.80
C ASP A 125 -15.11 -12.53 3.01
N ILE A 126 -14.23 -11.57 2.73
CA ILE A 126 -14.50 -10.14 2.68
C ILE A 126 -13.86 -9.60 1.42
N SER A 127 -14.60 -8.78 0.67
CA SER A 127 -14.08 -8.18 -0.55
C SER A 127 -13.77 -6.70 -0.35
N LEU A 128 -12.54 -6.30 -0.71
CA LEU A 128 -12.09 -4.91 -0.75
C LEU A 128 -11.99 -4.45 -2.20
N ILE A 129 -12.72 -3.41 -2.57
CA ILE A 129 -12.65 -2.78 -3.89
C ILE A 129 -12.06 -1.39 -3.67
N LEU A 130 -10.85 -1.16 -4.18
CA LEU A 130 -10.06 0.03 -3.90
C LEU A 130 -9.65 0.76 -5.18
N ASP A 131 -9.52 2.08 -5.10
CA ASP A 131 -9.07 2.90 -6.23
C ASP A 131 -7.55 2.83 -6.40
N GLY A 132 -7.10 2.00 -7.34
CA GLY A 132 -5.68 1.85 -7.70
C GLY A 132 -5.06 3.05 -8.42
N GLY A 133 -5.86 4.02 -8.87
CA GLY A 133 -5.36 5.26 -9.47
C GLY A 133 -4.73 6.21 -8.46
N HIS A 134 -5.11 6.09 -7.20
CA HIS A 134 -4.61 6.90 -6.10
C HIS A 134 -3.83 6.04 -5.08
N LEU A 135 -2.58 5.71 -5.42
CA LEU A 135 -1.75 4.77 -4.67
C LEU A 135 -1.69 5.03 -3.16
N LEU A 136 -1.62 6.29 -2.73
CA LEU A 136 -1.58 6.66 -1.31
C LEU A 136 -2.91 6.34 -0.60
N LEU A 137 -4.04 6.68 -1.23
CA LEU A 137 -5.38 6.39 -0.70
C LEU A 137 -5.63 4.88 -0.63
N TYR A 138 -5.32 4.18 -1.73
CA TYR A 138 -5.37 2.73 -1.82
C TYR A 138 -4.63 2.06 -0.66
N ARG A 139 -3.37 2.46 -0.44
CA ARG A 139 -2.53 1.89 0.60
C ARG A 139 -3.08 2.11 2.00
N GLN A 140 -3.59 3.32 2.29
CA GLN A 140 -4.15 3.64 3.61
C GLN A 140 -5.39 2.79 3.94
N VAL A 141 -6.31 2.65 2.98
CA VAL A 141 -7.50 1.82 3.18
C VAL A 141 -7.11 0.35 3.33
N LEU A 142 -6.17 -0.13 2.49
CA LEU A 142 -5.71 -1.50 2.52
C LEU A 142 -5.06 -1.87 3.86
N GLU A 143 -4.12 -1.04 4.34
CA GLU A 143 -3.42 -1.26 5.60
C GLU A 143 -4.39 -1.26 6.79
N GLN A 144 -5.36 -0.34 6.82
CA GLN A 144 -6.35 -0.29 7.88
C GLN A 144 -7.29 -1.50 7.83
N ALA A 145 -7.87 -1.79 6.67
CA ALA A 145 -8.80 -2.91 6.54
C ALA A 145 -8.12 -4.25 6.83
N ALA A 146 -6.88 -4.44 6.37
CA ALA A 146 -6.13 -5.65 6.69
C ALA A 146 -5.84 -5.78 8.20
N ALA A 147 -5.48 -4.70 8.86
CA ALA A 147 -5.25 -4.71 10.31
C ALA A 147 -6.52 -5.09 11.09
N ASP A 148 -7.66 -4.47 10.75
CA ASP A 148 -8.94 -4.74 11.41
C ASP A 148 -9.44 -6.18 11.17
N ILE A 149 -9.24 -6.69 9.94
CA ILE A 149 -9.59 -8.08 9.58
C ILE A 149 -8.72 -9.08 10.35
N LEU A 150 -7.42 -8.83 10.45
CA LEU A 150 -6.49 -9.69 11.19
C LEU A 150 -6.78 -9.66 12.71
N GLU A 151 -7.09 -8.48 13.27
CA GLU A 151 -7.46 -8.34 14.67
C GLU A 151 -8.77 -9.11 14.98
N LEU A 152 -9.76 -8.99 14.09
CA LEU A 152 -11.00 -9.75 14.20
C LEU A 152 -10.73 -11.26 14.14
N GLY A 153 -9.92 -11.72 13.19
CA GLY A 153 -9.51 -13.11 13.06
C GLY A 153 -8.83 -13.65 14.31
N ALA A 154 -7.89 -12.89 14.88
CA ALA A 154 -7.21 -13.24 16.10
C ALA A 154 -8.18 -13.34 17.31
N SER A 155 -9.14 -12.42 17.42
CA SER A 155 -10.13 -12.43 18.49
C SER A 155 -11.04 -13.67 18.44
N ILE A 156 -11.46 -14.06 17.23
CA ILE A 156 -12.28 -15.26 17.01
C ILE A 156 -11.50 -16.53 17.41
N GLU A 157 -10.23 -16.61 17.01
CA GLU A 157 -9.42 -17.79 17.33
C GLU A 157 -9.14 -17.91 18.84
N ILE A 158 -8.90 -16.80 19.52
CA ILE A 158 -8.78 -16.78 20.99
C ILE A 158 -10.07 -17.28 21.65
N GLU A 159 -11.23 -16.83 21.19
CA GLU A 159 -12.52 -17.26 21.72
C GLU A 159 -12.77 -18.75 21.49
N ARG A 160 -12.40 -19.27 20.31
CA ARG A 160 -12.45 -20.70 20.02
C ARG A 160 -11.55 -21.52 20.92
N LEU A 161 -10.30 -21.13 21.12
CA LEU A 161 -9.35 -21.82 22.00
C LEU A 161 -9.84 -21.87 23.44
N ILE A 162 -10.36 -20.76 23.95
CA ILE A 162 -10.95 -20.70 25.31
C ILE A 162 -12.16 -21.63 25.43
N SER A 163 -13.04 -21.64 24.42
CA SER A 163 -14.27 -22.47 24.45
C SER A 163 -13.98 -23.97 24.36
N HIS A 164 -12.88 -24.38 23.71
CA HIS A 164 -12.48 -25.79 23.58
C HIS A 164 -11.55 -26.30 24.71
N GLY A 165 -11.19 -25.44 25.66
CA GLY A 165 -10.35 -25.82 26.81
C GLY A 165 -8.90 -26.16 26.44
N ASN A 166 -8.46 -25.78 25.25
CA ASN A 166 -7.10 -26.01 24.74
C ASN A 166 -6.20 -24.83 25.07
N SER A 167 -5.18 -25.06 25.88
CA SER A 167 -4.16 -24.06 26.21
C SER A 167 -2.94 -24.11 25.30
N ASP A 168 -2.92 -24.99 24.31
CA ASP A 168 -1.82 -25.06 23.34
C ASP A 168 -2.07 -24.13 22.16
N VAL A 169 -1.39 -22.99 22.22
CA VAL A 169 -1.50 -21.84 21.27
C VAL A 169 -0.75 -22.08 19.94
N GLU A 170 -0.28 -23.30 19.67
CA GLU A 170 0.66 -23.58 18.57
C GLU A 170 0.04 -23.87 17.20
N ALA A 171 -1.28 -23.90 17.08
CA ALA A 171 -1.97 -24.07 15.81
C ALA A 171 -2.94 -22.90 15.55
N VAL A 172 -2.42 -21.72 15.33
CA VAL A 172 -3.20 -20.58 14.82
C VAL A 172 -3.55 -20.86 13.36
N VAL A 173 -4.72 -21.44 13.13
CA VAL A 173 -5.33 -21.42 11.81
C VAL A 173 -5.92 -20.03 11.65
N GLU A 174 -5.39 -19.24 10.73
CA GLU A 174 -5.93 -17.91 10.41
C GLU A 174 -7.35 -18.10 9.86
N PRO A 175 -8.41 -17.70 10.60
CA PRO A 175 -9.81 -17.92 10.17
C PRO A 175 -10.21 -17.02 9.00
N ILE A 176 -9.40 -15.98 8.73
CA ILE A 176 -9.58 -15.07 7.61
C ILE A 176 -8.24 -14.97 6.86
N ILE A 177 -8.22 -15.34 5.59
CA ILE A 177 -7.05 -15.22 4.72
C ILE A 177 -7.19 -13.95 3.90
N TYR A 178 -6.16 -13.11 3.95
CA TYR A 178 -6.06 -11.94 3.11
C TYR A 178 -5.40 -12.31 1.77
N ASP A 179 -6.19 -12.28 0.68
CA ASP A 179 -5.70 -12.47 -0.69
C ASP A 179 -5.84 -11.17 -1.48
N ASN A 180 -4.72 -10.63 -1.94
CA ASN A 180 -4.67 -9.35 -2.62
C ASN A 180 -4.53 -9.52 -4.13
N HIS A 181 -5.61 -9.30 -4.85
CA HIS A 181 -5.63 -9.24 -6.31
C HIS A 181 -5.58 -7.79 -6.82
N THR A 182 -4.38 -7.30 -7.08
CA THR A 182 -4.21 -5.97 -7.69
C THR A 182 -4.42 -6.04 -9.21
N LEU A 183 -5.36 -5.25 -9.73
CA LEU A 183 -5.68 -5.22 -11.16
C LEU A 183 -4.61 -4.47 -11.99
N TYR A 184 -3.90 -3.50 -11.42
CA TYR A 184 -3.03 -2.57 -12.17
C TYR A 184 -1.64 -2.41 -11.56
N ASN A 185 -1.13 -2.99 -10.66
CA ASN A 185 0.23 -2.95 -10.15
C ASN A 185 0.48 -4.14 -9.23
N PRO A 186 0.64 -5.36 -9.80
CA PRO A 186 0.72 -6.58 -8.99
C PRO A 186 1.89 -6.60 -8.02
N SER A 187 2.91 -5.80 -8.26
CA SER A 187 4.08 -5.71 -7.36
C SER A 187 3.88 -4.71 -6.21
N LEU A 188 2.80 -3.91 -6.22
CA LEU A 188 2.57 -2.79 -5.27
C LEU A 188 3.80 -1.87 -5.11
N GLY A 189 4.74 -1.97 -6.04
CA GLY A 189 6.01 -1.27 -5.99
C GLY A 189 5.86 0.18 -6.44
N TYR A 190 6.33 1.11 -5.60
CA TYR A 190 6.45 2.51 -5.96
C TYR A 190 7.30 2.70 -7.24
N GLY A 191 8.31 1.84 -7.45
CA GLY A 191 9.17 1.85 -8.61
C GLY A 191 8.44 1.66 -9.94
N SER A 192 7.45 0.77 -10.01
CA SER A 192 6.66 0.54 -11.23
C SER A 192 5.76 1.72 -11.59
N PHE A 193 5.42 2.56 -10.62
CA PHE A 193 4.66 3.80 -10.83
C PHE A 193 5.57 4.98 -11.23
N VAL A 194 6.73 5.12 -10.57
CA VAL A 194 7.62 6.27 -10.72
C VAL A 194 8.58 6.12 -11.90
N MET A 195 9.04 4.90 -12.22
CA MET A 195 10.00 4.65 -13.30
C MET A 195 9.55 5.19 -14.67
N PRO A 196 8.30 4.98 -15.13
CA PRO A 196 7.86 5.57 -16.40
C PRO A 196 7.90 7.10 -16.39
N THR A 197 7.57 7.72 -15.25
CA THR A 197 7.59 9.18 -15.11
C THR A 197 9.01 9.73 -15.17
N ILE A 198 9.98 9.08 -14.50
CA ILE A 198 11.39 9.45 -14.55
C ILE A 198 11.95 9.28 -15.96
N LEU A 199 11.60 8.20 -16.66
CA LEU A 199 12.03 7.98 -18.04
C LEU A 199 11.53 9.08 -18.99
N ILE A 200 10.28 9.52 -18.84
CA ILE A 200 9.72 10.63 -19.62
C ILE A 200 10.51 11.93 -19.36
N VAL A 201 10.83 12.22 -18.10
CA VAL A 201 11.60 13.42 -17.73
C VAL A 201 13.03 13.38 -18.27
N ILE A 202 13.67 12.19 -18.32
CA ILE A 202 15.03 12.03 -18.85
C ILE A 202 15.07 12.18 -20.38
N ILE A 203 14.00 11.76 -21.09
CA ILE A 203 13.91 11.83 -22.55
C ILE A 203 13.57 13.25 -23.05
N GLN A 204 13.02 14.10 -22.20
CA GLN A 204 12.62 15.48 -22.49
C GLN A 204 13.78 16.47 -22.34
#